data_c227ecb6a507bfe20b5cb8a73aa7808d
#
_entry.id   c227ecb6a507bfe20b5cb8a73aa7808d
#
_cell.length_a   1.000
_cell.length_b   1.000
_cell.length_c   1.000
_cell.angle_alpha   90.00
_cell.angle_beta   90.00
_cell.angle_gamma   90.00
#
_symmetry.space_group_name_H-M   'P 1'
#
loop_
_entity.id
_entity.type
_entity.pdbx_description
1 polymer ?
#
loop_
_entity_poly.entity_id
_entity_poly.type
_entity_poly.pdbx_seq_one_letter_code
_entity_poly.pdbx_strand_id
1 'polypeptide(L)'
;MTTGFGRNVKRVLVGAALVAAASCGAASAQTLAALPMPSVGAPDLGHARPIVGWIEFCSRYASECAVDASEPAQVTLTPRLWQTVTTVNRQVNTSLRAVTDQEHWGVPDRWDLAEDGSGDCEDFQLLKRKLLAQAGLPRRAMRMTVVIDEKGEGHAVLMLRTDRGDFVLDNKTSAVLPWHKTGYTYIKRESQDATAWVSLGGATAPTVTANR
;
A
#
# COMPACT_ATOMS: atom_id res chain seq x y z
N MET A 1 7.10 -101.49 -21.15
CA MET A 1 6.98 -101.19 -19.70
C MET A 1 7.57 -99.80 -19.48
N THR A 2 6.84 -98.87 -19.06
CA THR A 2 7.01 -97.73 -18.17
C THR A 2 6.12 -96.60 -18.59
N THR A 3 5.27 -96.31 -17.73
CA THR A 3 4.21 -95.28 -17.71
C THR A 3 4.79 -93.89 -17.52
N GLY A 4 4.45 -92.92 -18.37
CA GLY A 4 4.73 -91.57 -18.23
C GLY A 4 3.52 -90.73 -17.78
N PHE A 5 3.65 -90.07 -16.64
CA PHE A 5 2.60 -89.31 -15.92
C PHE A 5 2.60 -87.88 -16.43
N GLY A 6 1.51 -87.50 -17.11
CA GLY A 6 1.31 -86.11 -17.56
C GLY A 6 0.83 -85.17 -16.45
N ARG A 7 1.53 -84.12 -16.15
CA ARG A 7 1.07 -83.05 -15.21
C ARG A 7 0.49 -81.89 -16.00
N ASN A 8 -0.82 -81.72 -15.89
CA ASN A 8 -1.51 -80.55 -16.36
C ASN A 8 -1.20 -79.34 -15.46
N VAL A 9 -0.55 -78.28 -15.98
CA VAL A 9 -0.36 -77.01 -15.33
C VAL A 9 -1.44 -76.06 -15.82
N LYS A 10 -2.40 -75.78 -14.94
CA LYS A 10 -3.41 -74.71 -15.14
C LYS A 10 -2.79 -73.41 -14.97
N ARG A 11 -2.64 -72.58 -16.05
CA ARG A 11 -2.27 -71.18 -15.98
C ARG A 11 -3.44 -70.37 -15.44
N VAL A 12 -3.26 -69.76 -14.26
CA VAL A 12 -4.14 -68.78 -13.69
C VAL A 12 -3.69 -67.44 -14.22
N LEU A 13 -4.52 -66.81 -15.05
CA LEU A 13 -4.34 -65.41 -15.47
C LEU A 13 -4.88 -64.51 -14.37
N VAL A 14 -3.96 -63.83 -13.66
CA VAL A 14 -4.30 -62.75 -12.71
C VAL A 14 -4.41 -61.49 -13.52
N GLY A 15 -5.64 -61.02 -13.73
CA GLY A 15 -5.91 -59.69 -14.33
C GLY A 15 -5.64 -58.61 -13.31
N ALA A 16 -4.61 -57.79 -13.55
CA ALA A 16 -4.36 -56.59 -12.77
C ALA A 16 -5.30 -55.46 -13.25
N ALA A 17 -6.29 -55.10 -12.45
CA ALA A 17 -7.12 -53.95 -12.69
C ALA A 17 -6.38 -52.68 -12.25
N LEU A 18 -5.95 -51.86 -13.20
CA LEU A 18 -5.42 -50.51 -12.95
C LEU A 18 -6.58 -49.59 -12.56
N VAL A 19 -6.69 -49.25 -11.28
CA VAL A 19 -7.56 -48.18 -10.80
C VAL A 19 -6.82 -46.84 -11.01
N ALA A 20 -7.21 -46.10 -12.05
CA ALA A 20 -6.77 -44.75 -12.24
C ALA A 20 -7.46 -43.83 -11.21
N ALA A 21 -6.77 -43.44 -10.14
CA ALA A 21 -7.21 -42.43 -9.22
C ALA A 21 -7.13 -41.05 -9.90
N ALA A 22 -8.28 -40.52 -10.33
CA ALA A 22 -8.39 -39.13 -10.77
C ALA A 22 -8.28 -38.24 -9.54
N SER A 23 -7.09 -37.65 -9.32
CA SER A 23 -6.90 -36.59 -8.33
C SER A 23 -7.58 -35.32 -8.85
N CYS A 24 -8.82 -35.04 -8.43
CA CYS A 24 -9.42 -33.74 -8.54
C CYS A 24 -8.61 -32.78 -7.68
N GLY A 25 -7.68 -32.02 -8.33
CA GLY A 25 -7.03 -30.90 -7.71
C GLY A 25 -8.10 -29.87 -7.34
N ALA A 26 -8.36 -29.70 -6.05
CA ALA A 26 -9.18 -28.59 -5.55
C ALA A 26 -8.48 -27.29 -5.93
N ALA A 27 -8.96 -26.61 -6.97
CA ALA A 27 -8.56 -25.24 -7.27
C ALA A 27 -8.97 -24.39 -6.06
N SER A 28 -8.00 -23.94 -5.26
CA SER A 28 -8.23 -22.98 -4.20
C SER A 28 -8.75 -21.70 -4.84
N ALA A 29 -10.06 -21.45 -4.78
CA ALA A 29 -10.66 -20.19 -5.14
C ALA A 29 -10.07 -19.14 -4.19
N GLN A 30 -9.09 -18.36 -4.69
CA GLN A 30 -8.62 -17.20 -3.97
C GLN A 30 -9.79 -16.22 -3.86
N THR A 31 -10.34 -16.07 -2.66
CA THR A 31 -11.33 -15.04 -2.34
C THR A 31 -10.66 -13.68 -2.55
N LEU A 32 -10.93 -13.05 -3.69
CA LEU A 32 -10.52 -11.68 -3.93
C LEU A 32 -11.22 -10.80 -2.90
N ALA A 33 -10.45 -9.95 -2.22
CA ALA A 33 -10.98 -9.01 -1.25
C ALA A 33 -12.08 -8.16 -1.91
N ALA A 34 -13.23 -8.02 -1.25
CA ALA A 34 -14.30 -7.17 -1.71
C ALA A 34 -13.82 -5.72 -1.81
N LEU A 35 -14.18 -5.04 -2.90
CA LEU A 35 -13.83 -3.63 -3.07
C LEU A 35 -14.62 -2.76 -2.08
N PRO A 36 -14.01 -1.69 -1.54
CA PRO A 36 -14.71 -0.74 -0.72
C PRO A 36 -15.83 -0.02 -1.50
N MET A 37 -16.85 0.44 -0.77
CA MET A 37 -17.93 1.22 -1.37
C MET A 37 -17.38 2.53 -1.93
N PRO A 38 -17.91 3.01 -3.08
CA PRO A 38 -17.54 4.31 -3.63
C PRO A 38 -17.84 5.46 -2.65
N SER A 39 -16.97 6.48 -2.68
CA SER A 39 -17.12 7.70 -1.92
C SER A 39 -16.67 8.91 -2.73
N VAL A 40 -16.87 10.12 -2.19
CA VAL A 40 -16.36 11.35 -2.82
C VAL A 40 -14.88 11.53 -2.49
N GLY A 41 -14.09 12.00 -3.46
CA GLY A 41 -12.69 12.38 -3.23
C GLY A 41 -12.56 13.63 -2.35
N ALA A 42 -11.39 13.80 -1.72
CA ALA A 42 -11.08 14.99 -0.96
C ALA A 42 -11.01 16.23 -1.90
N PRO A 43 -11.60 17.38 -1.53
CA PRO A 43 -11.62 18.58 -2.36
C PRO A 43 -10.20 19.18 -2.50
N ASP A 44 -9.98 19.91 -3.58
CA ASP A 44 -8.86 20.82 -3.77
C ASP A 44 -9.39 22.25 -3.63
N LEU A 45 -8.90 22.97 -2.63
CA LEU A 45 -9.38 24.31 -2.27
C LEU A 45 -8.33 25.40 -2.54
N GLY A 46 -7.41 25.13 -3.46
CA GLY A 46 -6.39 26.07 -3.90
C GLY A 46 -5.00 25.80 -3.32
N HIS A 47 -4.10 26.76 -3.50
CA HIS A 47 -2.69 26.58 -3.14
C HIS A 47 -2.43 26.52 -1.64
N ALA A 48 -1.45 25.70 -1.25
CA ALA A 48 -0.91 25.65 0.09
C ALA A 48 0.62 25.76 0.07
N ARG A 49 1.21 26.24 1.17
CA ARG A 49 2.67 26.24 1.31
C ARG A 49 3.17 24.81 1.57
N PRO A 50 4.28 24.39 0.93
CA PRO A 50 4.91 23.13 1.22
C PRO A 50 5.48 23.09 2.65
N ILE A 51 5.85 21.90 3.11
CA ILE A 51 6.55 21.66 4.38
C ILE A 51 8.04 21.75 4.13
N VAL A 52 8.82 22.23 5.09
CA VAL A 52 10.28 22.37 4.95
C VAL A 52 10.93 20.99 4.77
N GLY A 53 10.60 20.02 5.62
CA GLY A 53 11.12 18.65 5.50
C GLY A 53 10.84 18.02 4.12
N TRP A 54 9.66 18.26 3.53
CA TRP A 54 9.37 17.82 2.17
C TRP A 54 10.24 18.53 1.11
N ILE A 55 10.50 19.84 1.25
CA ILE A 55 11.39 20.57 0.33
C ILE A 55 12.80 19.97 0.37
N GLU A 56 13.30 19.72 1.56
CA GLU A 56 14.62 19.12 1.78
C GLU A 56 14.68 17.68 1.27
N PHE A 57 13.62 16.91 1.48
CA PHE A 57 13.46 15.56 0.89
C PHE A 57 13.55 15.62 -0.63
N CYS A 58 12.79 16.50 -1.28
CA CYS A 58 12.81 16.67 -2.73
C CYS A 58 14.16 17.12 -3.29
N SER A 59 14.94 17.85 -2.51
CA SER A 59 16.30 18.22 -2.91
C SER A 59 17.27 17.02 -2.91
N ARG A 60 17.05 16.05 -2.04
CA ARG A 60 17.82 14.80 -1.98
C ARG A 60 17.30 13.72 -2.94
N TYR A 61 15.98 13.64 -3.11
CA TYR A 61 15.29 12.60 -3.87
C TYR A 61 14.38 13.22 -4.94
N ALA A 62 14.92 14.01 -5.85
CA ALA A 62 14.15 14.78 -6.84
C ALA A 62 13.16 13.92 -7.65
N SER A 63 13.53 12.68 -7.99
CA SER A 63 12.66 11.74 -8.70
C SER A 63 11.43 11.31 -7.90
N GLU A 64 11.49 11.33 -6.57
CA GLU A 64 10.36 11.00 -5.71
C GLU A 64 9.29 12.10 -5.67
N CYS A 65 9.67 13.35 -5.99
CA CYS A 65 8.80 14.53 -6.00
C CYS A 65 8.38 14.95 -7.40
N ALA A 66 9.02 14.41 -8.44
CA ALA A 66 8.67 14.74 -9.81
C ALA A 66 7.21 14.35 -10.11
N VAL A 67 6.50 15.24 -10.81
CA VAL A 67 5.14 14.99 -11.29
C VAL A 67 5.21 14.71 -12.77
N ASP A 68 4.85 13.50 -13.18
CA ASP A 68 4.66 13.13 -14.57
C ASP A 68 3.18 13.31 -14.94
N ALA A 69 2.89 14.35 -15.74
CA ALA A 69 1.53 14.64 -16.18
C ALA A 69 0.94 13.58 -17.12
N SER A 70 1.76 12.70 -17.71
CA SER A 70 1.31 11.57 -18.52
C SER A 70 0.75 10.42 -17.68
N GLU A 71 1.14 10.32 -16.38
CA GLU A 71 0.56 9.35 -15.48
C GLU A 71 -0.90 9.65 -15.14
N PRO A 72 -1.75 8.62 -14.95
CA PRO A 72 -3.11 8.82 -14.48
C PRO A 72 -3.15 9.53 -13.11
N ALA A 73 -4.01 10.55 -13.00
CA ALA A 73 -4.25 11.25 -11.72
C ALA A 73 -5.09 10.43 -10.73
N GLN A 74 -5.74 9.38 -11.21
CA GLN A 74 -6.54 8.43 -10.43
C GLN A 74 -6.31 7.01 -10.96
N VAL A 75 -6.44 6.01 -10.09
CA VAL A 75 -6.39 4.60 -10.49
C VAL A 75 -7.79 4.00 -10.50
N THR A 76 -8.06 3.11 -11.46
CA THR A 76 -9.25 2.24 -11.42
C THR A 76 -9.00 1.12 -10.42
N LEU A 77 -9.79 1.10 -9.35
CA LEU A 77 -9.60 0.18 -8.24
C LEU A 77 -10.15 -1.21 -8.59
N THR A 78 -9.25 -2.16 -8.84
CA THR A 78 -9.58 -3.57 -9.03
C THR A 78 -9.35 -4.36 -7.74
N PRO A 79 -9.95 -5.56 -7.55
CA PRO A 79 -9.68 -6.41 -6.39
C PRO A 79 -8.19 -6.74 -6.22
N ARG A 80 -7.46 -6.96 -7.31
CA ARG A 80 -6.01 -7.20 -7.29
C ARG A 80 -5.24 -5.97 -6.81
N LEU A 81 -5.58 -4.79 -7.34
CA LEU A 81 -4.93 -3.54 -6.92
C LEU A 81 -5.21 -3.25 -5.45
N TRP A 82 -6.45 -3.44 -5.01
CA TRP A 82 -6.83 -3.28 -3.61
C TRP A 82 -6.04 -4.21 -2.68
N GLN A 83 -5.87 -5.46 -3.08
CA GLN A 83 -5.03 -6.41 -2.35
C GLN A 83 -3.57 -5.94 -2.27
N THR A 84 -3.00 -5.42 -3.36
CA THR A 84 -1.64 -4.86 -3.37
C THR A 84 -1.53 -3.71 -2.39
N VAL A 85 -2.45 -2.74 -2.44
CA VAL A 85 -2.47 -1.56 -1.57
C VAL A 85 -2.56 -1.94 -0.09
N THR A 86 -3.49 -2.81 0.27
CA THR A 86 -3.66 -3.26 1.67
C THR A 86 -2.48 -4.10 2.17
N THR A 87 -1.87 -4.89 1.29
CA THR A 87 -0.68 -5.68 1.62
C THR A 87 0.53 -4.79 1.88
N VAL A 88 0.81 -3.82 1.00
CA VAL A 88 1.92 -2.88 1.19
C VAL A 88 1.73 -2.05 2.46
N ASN A 89 0.51 -1.53 2.71
CA ASN A 89 0.23 -0.78 3.94
C ASN A 89 0.58 -1.60 5.19
N ARG A 90 0.06 -2.82 5.29
CA ARG A 90 0.33 -3.71 6.42
C ARG A 90 1.80 -4.10 6.51
N GLN A 91 2.45 -4.44 5.40
CA GLN A 91 3.85 -4.85 5.36
C GLN A 91 4.77 -3.75 5.91
N VAL A 92 4.63 -2.53 5.42
CA VAL A 92 5.44 -1.40 5.89
C VAL A 92 5.18 -1.13 7.37
N ASN A 93 3.90 -1.11 7.80
CA ASN A 93 3.55 -0.89 9.20
C ASN A 93 4.15 -1.94 10.15
N THR A 94 4.40 -3.15 9.69
CA THR A 94 4.97 -4.23 10.52
C THR A 94 6.49 -4.35 10.38
N SER A 95 7.10 -3.78 9.35
CA SER A 95 8.53 -3.91 9.08
C SER A 95 9.38 -2.77 9.63
N LEU A 96 8.82 -1.57 9.74
CA LEU A 96 9.54 -0.41 10.25
C LEU A 96 9.38 -0.27 11.77
N ARG A 97 10.47 0.15 12.40
CA ARG A 97 10.48 0.61 13.81
C ARG A 97 10.09 2.09 13.85
N ALA A 98 8.99 2.40 14.53
CA ALA A 98 8.56 3.78 14.73
C ALA A 98 9.53 4.52 15.66
N VAL A 99 10.16 5.57 15.15
CA VAL A 99 11.13 6.42 15.86
C VAL A 99 10.94 7.84 15.36
N THR A 100 10.87 8.80 16.26
CA THR A 100 10.80 10.22 15.86
C THR A 100 12.12 10.68 15.25
N ASP A 101 12.08 11.67 14.38
CA ASP A 101 13.28 12.30 13.81
C ASP A 101 14.22 12.84 14.89
N GLN A 102 13.68 13.39 15.97
CA GLN A 102 14.48 13.85 17.09
C GLN A 102 15.29 12.72 17.75
N GLU A 103 14.70 11.51 17.89
CA GLU A 103 15.37 10.33 18.44
C GLU A 103 16.32 9.69 17.43
N HIS A 104 16.00 9.74 16.14
CA HIS A 104 16.73 9.08 15.07
C HIS A 104 17.90 9.92 14.55
N TRP A 105 17.65 11.18 14.26
CA TRP A 105 18.57 12.08 13.58
C TRP A 105 19.03 13.31 14.44
N GLY A 106 18.38 13.55 15.58
CA GLY A 106 18.63 14.73 16.41
C GLY A 106 18.08 16.04 15.83
N VAL A 107 17.15 15.94 14.86
CA VAL A 107 16.50 17.09 14.22
C VAL A 107 14.98 16.99 14.34
N PRO A 108 14.22 18.08 14.24
CA PRO A 108 12.78 18.06 14.50
C PRO A 108 11.91 17.46 13.37
N ASP A 109 12.39 17.48 12.12
CA ASP A 109 11.60 17.07 10.94
C ASP A 109 12.54 16.75 9.77
N ARG A 110 12.67 15.47 9.39
CA ARG A 110 13.53 15.00 8.30
C ARG A 110 12.89 13.88 7.53
N TRP A 111 12.20 14.18 6.50
CA TRP A 111 11.58 13.23 5.59
C TRP A 111 12.61 12.32 4.90
N ASP A 112 12.49 11.01 5.02
CA ASP A 112 13.42 10.03 4.44
C ASP A 112 12.66 8.80 3.91
N LEU A 113 13.37 7.85 3.30
CA LEU A 113 12.80 6.60 2.75
C LEU A 113 12.85 5.43 3.74
N ALA A 114 13.26 5.67 4.97
CA ALA A 114 13.41 4.66 6.03
C ALA A 114 14.21 3.42 5.57
N GLU A 115 15.29 3.61 4.80
CA GLU A 115 16.08 2.51 4.23
C GLU A 115 16.83 1.71 5.29
N ASP A 116 17.02 2.26 6.48
CA ASP A 116 17.62 1.60 7.66
C ASP A 116 16.59 0.87 8.53
N GLY A 117 15.31 0.87 8.13
CA GLY A 117 14.23 0.18 8.83
C GLY A 117 13.61 0.96 9.99
N SER A 118 13.88 2.26 10.11
CA SER A 118 13.34 3.13 11.17
C SER A 118 12.84 4.46 10.59
N GLY A 119 11.85 5.07 11.20
CA GLY A 119 11.31 6.36 10.78
C GLY A 119 10.02 6.71 11.49
N ASP A 120 9.46 7.88 11.19
CA ASP A 120 8.16 8.31 11.72
C ASP A 120 7.07 8.39 10.64
N CYS A 121 6.01 9.18 10.84
CA CYS A 121 4.82 9.05 10.03
C CYS A 121 5.05 9.26 8.53
N GLU A 122 5.80 10.27 8.12
CA GLU A 122 6.06 10.58 6.71
C GLU A 122 6.97 9.55 6.04
N ASP A 123 7.95 9.01 6.76
CA ASP A 123 8.88 8.01 6.25
C ASP A 123 8.16 6.71 5.90
N PHE A 124 7.22 6.27 6.77
CA PHE A 124 6.34 5.15 6.47
C PHE A 124 5.57 5.39 5.16
N GLN A 125 5.05 6.60 4.97
CA GLN A 125 4.23 6.90 3.79
C GLN A 125 5.07 7.01 2.52
N LEU A 126 6.27 7.58 2.61
CA LEU A 126 7.22 7.65 1.50
C LEU A 126 7.67 6.26 1.06
N LEU A 127 7.95 5.36 2.00
CA LEU A 127 8.27 3.96 1.68
C LEU A 127 7.07 3.24 1.05
N LYS A 128 5.86 3.42 1.57
CA LYS A 128 4.64 2.84 0.95
C LYS A 128 4.46 3.33 -0.48
N ARG A 129 4.62 4.64 -0.73
CA ARG A 129 4.56 5.22 -2.07
C ARG A 129 5.60 4.62 -3.00
N LYS A 130 6.86 4.49 -2.55
CA LYS A 130 7.94 3.86 -3.31
C LYS A 130 7.59 2.42 -3.71
N LEU A 131 7.13 1.60 -2.77
CA LEU A 131 6.77 0.20 -3.02
C LEU A 131 5.56 0.06 -3.95
N LEU A 132 4.54 0.91 -3.78
CA LEU A 132 3.37 0.92 -4.66
C LEU A 132 3.73 1.38 -6.08
N ALA A 133 4.63 2.37 -6.23
CA ALA A 133 5.13 2.78 -7.53
C ALA A 133 5.92 1.65 -8.22
N GLN A 134 6.74 0.90 -7.48
CA GLN A 134 7.42 -0.30 -7.97
C GLN A 134 6.43 -1.41 -8.37
N ALA A 135 5.27 -1.48 -7.73
CA ALA A 135 4.18 -2.37 -8.10
C ALA A 135 3.34 -1.87 -9.30
N GLY A 136 3.71 -0.73 -9.90
CA GLY A 136 3.09 -0.17 -11.10
C GLY A 136 1.98 0.85 -10.86
N LEU A 137 1.79 1.34 -9.63
CA LEU A 137 0.84 2.42 -9.39
C LEU A 137 1.46 3.77 -9.80
N PRO A 138 0.68 4.66 -10.45
CA PRO A 138 1.17 5.98 -10.82
C PRO A 138 1.43 6.82 -9.57
N ARG A 139 2.62 7.44 -9.48
CA ARG A 139 2.93 8.37 -8.38
C ARG A 139 1.96 9.54 -8.33
N ARG A 140 1.48 9.98 -9.48
CA ARG A 140 0.51 11.06 -9.60
C ARG A 140 -0.79 10.80 -8.86
N ALA A 141 -1.20 9.54 -8.69
CA ALA A 141 -2.36 9.16 -7.91
C ALA A 141 -2.08 8.99 -6.41
N MET A 142 -0.81 9.04 -5.98
CA MET A 142 -0.38 8.81 -4.60
C MET A 142 0.25 10.08 -4.03
N ARG A 143 -0.47 10.76 -3.13
CA ARG A 143 -0.08 12.08 -2.64
C ARG A 143 0.16 12.09 -1.13
N MET A 144 1.35 12.58 -0.72
CA MET A 144 1.62 12.87 0.67
C MET A 144 0.61 13.91 1.17
N THR A 145 0.03 13.65 2.32
CA THR A 145 -1.07 14.44 2.85
C THR A 145 -0.84 14.74 4.32
N VAL A 146 -0.98 15.99 4.70
CA VAL A 146 -0.88 16.46 6.09
C VAL A 146 -2.27 16.60 6.67
N VAL A 147 -2.42 16.03 7.84
CA VAL A 147 -3.65 16.04 8.62
C VAL A 147 -3.36 16.47 10.07
N ILE A 148 -4.41 16.85 10.78
CA ILE A 148 -4.45 16.84 12.24
C ILE A 148 -5.21 15.59 12.65
N ASP A 149 -4.63 14.79 13.49
CA ASP A 149 -5.20 13.54 13.96
C ASP A 149 -6.27 13.74 15.05
N GLU A 150 -6.80 12.65 15.57
CA GLU A 150 -7.84 12.65 16.61
C GLU A 150 -7.38 13.19 17.97
N LYS A 151 -6.06 13.34 18.17
CA LYS A 151 -5.48 13.94 19.37
C LYS A 151 -5.16 15.43 19.20
N GLY A 152 -5.35 15.96 17.99
CA GLY A 152 -4.99 17.32 17.65
C GLY A 152 -3.52 17.49 17.27
N GLU A 153 -2.80 16.39 16.96
CA GLU A 153 -1.40 16.39 16.59
C GLU A 153 -1.23 16.40 15.07
N GLY A 154 -0.16 17.03 14.57
CA GLY A 154 0.23 16.97 13.17
C GLY A 154 0.61 15.56 12.77
N HIS A 155 0.14 15.11 11.58
CA HIS A 155 0.37 13.76 11.12
C HIS A 155 0.45 13.71 9.58
N ALA A 156 1.27 12.81 9.04
CA ALA A 156 1.38 12.58 7.61
C ALA A 156 0.79 11.22 7.22
N VAL A 157 -0.01 11.22 6.16
CA VAL A 157 -0.61 10.02 5.58
C VAL A 157 -0.40 9.98 4.07
N LEU A 158 -0.47 8.79 3.46
CA LEU A 158 -0.47 8.65 2.01
C LEU A 158 -1.92 8.55 1.51
N MET A 159 -2.34 9.51 0.68
CA MET A 159 -3.63 9.50 0.04
C MET A 159 -3.53 8.88 -1.35
N LEU A 160 -4.28 7.81 -1.60
CA LEU A 160 -4.43 7.17 -2.90
C LEU A 160 -5.74 7.61 -3.54
N ARG A 161 -5.65 8.23 -4.72
CA ARG A 161 -6.79 8.69 -5.51
C ARG A 161 -7.30 7.58 -6.42
N THR A 162 -8.58 7.24 -6.33
CA THR A 162 -9.21 6.17 -7.10
C THR A 162 -10.54 6.58 -7.70
N ASP A 163 -11.04 5.80 -8.67
CA ASP A 163 -12.40 5.93 -9.23
C ASP A 163 -13.52 5.66 -8.20
N ARG A 164 -13.15 5.20 -6.98
CA ARG A 164 -14.06 4.98 -5.85
C ARG A 164 -13.88 6.00 -4.72
N GLY A 165 -13.21 7.12 -4.98
CA GLY A 165 -12.85 8.13 -4.01
C GLY A 165 -11.42 7.99 -3.50
N ASP A 166 -11.05 8.78 -2.51
CA ASP A 166 -9.70 8.83 -1.97
C ASP A 166 -9.59 7.93 -0.73
N PHE A 167 -8.55 7.10 -0.70
CA PHE A 167 -8.23 6.20 0.41
C PHE A 167 -6.93 6.59 1.08
N VAL A 168 -6.84 6.33 2.37
CA VAL A 168 -5.72 6.69 3.22
C VAL A 168 -4.98 5.44 3.68
N LEU A 169 -3.67 5.44 3.43
CA LEU A 169 -2.71 4.52 4.02
C LEU A 169 -2.04 5.25 5.17
N ASP A 170 -1.96 4.61 6.33
CA ASP A 170 -1.55 5.19 7.59
C ASP A 170 -0.64 4.23 8.36
N ASN A 171 0.31 4.74 9.15
CA ASN A 171 1.14 3.91 10.03
C ASN A 171 0.45 3.61 11.37
N LYS A 172 -0.56 4.39 11.78
CA LYS A 172 -1.35 4.16 13.00
C LYS A 172 -2.32 2.98 12.89
N THR A 173 -2.67 2.57 11.66
CA THR A 173 -3.57 1.44 11.40
C THR A 173 -3.20 0.69 10.14
N SER A 174 -3.40 -0.64 10.16
CA SER A 174 -3.26 -1.46 8.95
C SER A 174 -4.49 -1.42 8.04
N ALA A 175 -5.61 -0.85 8.49
CA ALA A 175 -6.79 -0.65 7.67
C ALA A 175 -6.56 0.52 6.70
N VAL A 176 -6.84 0.30 5.41
CA VAL A 176 -6.90 1.37 4.41
C VAL A 176 -8.33 1.90 4.39
N LEU A 177 -8.51 3.14 4.79
CA LEU A 177 -9.83 3.74 5.01
C LEU A 177 -10.15 4.82 3.96
N PRO A 178 -11.42 5.01 3.60
CA PRO A 178 -11.84 6.22 2.91
C PRO A 178 -11.45 7.46 3.73
N TRP A 179 -10.95 8.51 3.07
CA TRP A 179 -10.43 9.70 3.74
C TRP A 179 -11.39 10.31 4.78
N HIS A 180 -12.70 10.34 4.50
CA HIS A 180 -13.72 10.89 5.39
C HIS A 180 -14.08 9.98 6.58
N LYS A 181 -13.50 8.78 6.66
CA LYS A 181 -13.71 7.82 7.78
C LYS A 181 -12.52 7.70 8.70
N THR A 182 -11.47 8.47 8.51
CA THR A 182 -10.27 8.44 9.37
C THR A 182 -10.45 9.22 10.68
N GLY A 183 -11.39 10.15 10.72
CA GLY A 183 -11.55 11.07 11.86
C GLY A 183 -10.58 12.25 11.85
N TYR A 184 -9.74 12.38 10.84
CA TYR A 184 -8.71 13.43 10.73
C TYR A 184 -9.24 14.72 10.12
N THR A 185 -8.64 15.85 10.51
CA THR A 185 -8.82 17.13 9.81
C THR A 185 -7.77 17.26 8.71
N TYR A 186 -8.20 17.35 7.47
CA TYR A 186 -7.32 17.38 6.30
C TYR A 186 -6.87 18.80 5.99
N ILE A 187 -5.57 19.05 6.05
CA ILE A 187 -4.97 20.38 5.94
C ILE A 187 -4.52 20.67 4.51
N LYS A 188 -3.62 19.83 3.98
CA LYS A 188 -3.04 19.99 2.65
C LYS A 188 -2.47 18.66 2.14
N ARG A 189 -2.29 18.59 0.82
CA ARG A 189 -1.59 17.46 0.17
C ARG A 189 -0.71 17.96 -0.97
N GLU A 190 0.20 17.10 -1.44
CA GLU A 190 0.92 17.34 -2.69
C GLU A 190 -0.06 17.52 -3.86
N SER A 191 0.23 18.46 -4.77
CA SER A 191 -0.49 18.64 -6.01
C SER A 191 -0.27 17.46 -6.95
N GLN A 192 -1.26 17.17 -7.79
CA GLN A 192 -1.16 16.17 -8.87
C GLN A 192 -0.61 16.77 -10.18
N ASP A 193 -0.53 18.09 -10.27
CA ASP A 193 -0.26 18.79 -11.53
C ASP A 193 1.07 19.53 -11.51
N ALA A 194 1.70 19.68 -10.34
CA ALA A 194 2.98 20.34 -10.16
C ALA A 194 3.67 19.88 -8.88
N THR A 195 4.98 20.12 -8.75
CA THR A 195 5.75 19.98 -7.51
C THR A 195 5.36 21.12 -6.55
N ALA A 196 4.17 21.03 -6.01
CA ALA A 196 3.49 22.03 -5.18
C ALA A 196 2.53 21.34 -4.20
N TRP A 197 1.88 22.15 -3.35
CA TRP A 197 0.88 21.68 -2.39
C TRP A 197 -0.46 22.40 -2.60
N VAL A 198 -1.54 21.68 -2.31
CA VAL A 198 -2.90 22.21 -2.37
C VAL A 198 -3.57 22.11 -1.00
N SER A 199 -4.45 23.06 -0.69
CA SER A 199 -5.22 23.11 0.54
C SER A 199 -6.40 22.12 0.48
N LEU A 200 -6.70 21.48 1.61
CA LEU A 200 -7.87 20.61 1.80
C LEU A 200 -8.89 21.24 2.75
N GLY A 201 -8.73 22.52 3.11
CA GLY A 201 -9.73 23.32 3.83
C GLY A 201 -9.70 23.24 5.35
N GLY A 202 -8.76 22.56 5.95
CA GLY A 202 -8.60 22.53 7.39
C GLY A 202 -7.95 23.79 7.99
N ALA A 203 -7.81 23.83 9.32
CA ALA A 203 -7.11 24.87 10.04
C ALA A 203 -5.63 24.97 9.63
N THR A 204 -4.93 26.01 10.08
CA THR A 204 -3.49 26.22 9.79
C THR A 204 -2.69 24.95 10.15
N ALA A 205 -1.97 24.42 9.17
CA ALA A 205 -1.15 23.23 9.38
C ALA A 205 -0.01 23.50 10.36
N PRO A 206 0.33 22.57 11.24
CA PRO A 206 1.56 22.62 12.00
C PRO A 206 2.76 22.62 11.06
N THR A 207 3.86 23.23 11.47
CA THR A 207 5.10 23.26 10.69
C THR A 207 5.89 21.95 10.75
N VAL A 208 5.57 21.09 11.72
CA VAL A 208 6.22 19.80 11.99
C VAL A 208 5.17 18.71 11.99
N THR A 209 5.46 17.60 11.32
CA THR A 209 4.58 16.42 11.24
C THR A 209 5.07 15.27 12.13
N ALA A 210 5.89 15.56 13.14
CA ALA A 210 6.43 14.53 14.03
C ALA A 210 5.31 13.83 14.80
N ASN A 211 5.09 12.56 14.50
CA ASN A 211 4.19 11.72 15.28
C ASN A 211 4.65 10.26 15.30
N ARG A 212 4.59 9.71 16.46
CA ARG A 212 4.99 8.34 16.80
C ARG A 212 4.11 7.26 16.21
#